data_ded600735cef989a443aeb6a515503a4
#
_entry.id   ded600735cef989a443aeb6a515503a4
#
_cell.length_a   1.000
_cell.length_b   1.000
_cell.length_c   1.000
_cell.angle_alpha   90.00
_cell.angle_beta   90.00
_cell.angle_gamma   90.00
#
_symmetry.space_group_name_H-M   'P 1'
#
loop_
_entity.id
_entity.type
_entity.pdbx_description
1 polymer ?
#
loop_
_entity_poly.entity_id
_entity_poly.type
_entity_poly.pdbx_seq_one_letter_code
_entity_poly.pdbx_strand_id
1 'polypeptide(L)'
;MRNKILFLKRTAWTFCTAAFSIATHGQNTAQIMEVPFTQVRIQDAFWSPRIETNRTVSIPSAFRECEKNGRFDNFAIAGGLKEGEHRGDFSFDDTDPYKIIEGASY
;
A
#
# COMPACT_ATOMS: atom_id res chain seq x y z
N MET A 1 -6.61 -55.80 -52.39
CA MET A 1 -6.90 -54.37 -52.55
C MET A 1 -7.68 -53.73 -51.37
N ARG A 2 -7.82 -54.40 -50.22
CA ARG A 2 -8.69 -53.91 -49.12
C ARG A 2 -7.96 -53.20 -48.00
N ASN A 3 -6.63 -53.18 -47.97
CA ASN A 3 -5.83 -52.63 -46.89
C ASN A 3 -5.29 -51.20 -47.13
N LYS A 4 -5.39 -50.65 -48.34
CA LYS A 4 -4.91 -49.30 -48.65
C LYS A 4 -5.92 -48.20 -48.31
N ILE A 5 -7.22 -48.54 -48.24
CA ILE A 5 -8.27 -47.55 -47.95
C ILE A 5 -8.39 -47.27 -46.45
N LEU A 6 -7.97 -48.21 -45.58
CA LEU A 6 -8.03 -48.02 -44.11
C LEU A 6 -6.91 -47.13 -43.59
N PHE A 7 -5.79 -47.07 -44.31
CA PHE A 7 -4.63 -46.23 -43.86
C PHE A 7 -4.84 -44.73 -44.14
N LEU A 8 -5.59 -44.43 -45.22
CA LEU A 8 -5.84 -43.03 -45.58
C LEU A 8 -6.87 -42.34 -44.69
N LYS A 9 -7.77 -43.12 -44.04
CA LYS A 9 -8.78 -42.54 -43.12
C LYS A 9 -8.26 -42.25 -41.72
N ARG A 10 -7.14 -42.84 -41.31
CA ARG A 10 -6.53 -42.61 -39.99
C ARG A 10 -5.62 -41.39 -39.96
N THR A 11 -5.01 -41.03 -41.08
CA THR A 11 -4.12 -39.88 -41.17
C THR A 11 -4.85 -38.54 -41.29
N ALA A 12 -6.10 -38.53 -41.79
CA ALA A 12 -6.90 -37.32 -41.92
C ALA A 12 -7.49 -36.84 -40.58
N TRP A 13 -7.64 -37.72 -39.60
CA TRP A 13 -8.22 -37.35 -38.30
C TRP A 13 -7.21 -36.84 -37.29
N THR A 14 -5.93 -37.16 -37.47
CA THR A 14 -4.85 -36.70 -36.60
C THR A 14 -4.39 -35.28 -36.93
N PHE A 15 -4.68 -34.76 -38.11
CA PHE A 15 -4.34 -33.38 -38.49
C PHE A 15 -5.37 -32.33 -38.06
N CYS A 16 -6.59 -32.73 -37.73
CA CYS A 16 -7.65 -31.80 -37.36
C CYS A 16 -7.63 -31.40 -35.88
N THR A 17 -6.91 -32.16 -35.03
CA THR A 17 -6.81 -31.85 -33.58
C THR A 17 -5.64 -30.95 -33.23
N ALA A 18 -4.69 -30.71 -34.13
CA ALA A 18 -3.52 -29.87 -33.89
C ALA A 18 -3.73 -28.38 -34.21
N ALA A 19 -4.84 -28.03 -34.88
CA ALA A 19 -5.08 -26.65 -35.31
C ALA A 19 -5.94 -25.82 -34.35
N PHE A 20 -6.37 -26.40 -33.21
CA PHE A 20 -7.29 -25.71 -32.31
C PHE A 20 -6.63 -25.16 -31.02
N SER A 21 -5.32 -25.16 -30.93
CA SER A 21 -4.61 -24.80 -29.70
C SER A 21 -3.80 -23.48 -29.74
N ILE A 22 -4.05 -22.62 -30.73
CA ILE A 22 -3.32 -21.34 -30.79
C ILE A 22 -4.31 -20.16 -30.83
N ALA A 23 -5.11 -20.04 -29.80
CA ALA A 23 -5.80 -18.80 -29.51
C ALA A 23 -5.85 -18.60 -27.96
N THR A 24 -4.70 -18.70 -27.31
CA THR A 24 -4.57 -18.05 -26.02
C THR A 24 -4.51 -16.56 -26.31
N HIS A 25 -5.64 -15.93 -26.20
CA HIS A 25 -5.75 -14.47 -26.16
C HIS A 25 -4.84 -14.01 -25.04
N GLY A 26 -3.75 -13.35 -25.40
CA GLY A 26 -3.00 -12.53 -24.46
C GLY A 26 -3.99 -11.54 -23.86
N GLN A 27 -4.45 -11.81 -22.66
CA GLN A 27 -5.17 -10.80 -21.90
C GLN A 27 -4.17 -9.67 -21.71
N ASN A 28 -4.40 -8.56 -22.40
CA ASN A 28 -3.78 -7.29 -22.07
C ASN A 28 -4.28 -6.94 -20.65
N THR A 29 -3.65 -7.52 -19.64
CA THR A 29 -3.83 -7.07 -18.27
C THR A 29 -3.25 -5.66 -18.24
N ALA A 30 -4.13 -4.66 -18.26
CA ALA A 30 -3.72 -3.30 -18.03
C ALA A 30 -2.92 -3.28 -16.71
N GLN A 31 -1.63 -3.03 -16.81
CA GLN A 31 -0.77 -3.00 -15.66
C GLN A 31 -1.15 -1.74 -14.87
N ILE A 32 -1.81 -1.94 -13.73
CA ILE A 32 -2.12 -0.84 -12.81
C ILE A 32 -0.79 -0.42 -12.20
N MET A 33 -0.38 0.81 -12.47
CA MET A 33 0.83 1.40 -11.90
C MET A 33 0.43 2.32 -10.75
N GLU A 34 1.15 2.18 -9.64
CA GLU A 34 1.00 3.07 -8.50
C GLU A 34 1.51 4.47 -8.86
N VAL A 35 0.75 5.49 -8.48
CA VAL A 35 1.17 6.89 -8.60
C VAL A 35 1.77 7.30 -7.26
N PRO A 36 3.03 7.75 -7.21
CA PRO A 36 3.64 8.24 -5.97
C PRO A 36 2.79 9.37 -5.37
N PHE A 37 2.51 9.31 -4.07
CA PHE A 37 1.67 10.31 -3.40
C PHE A 37 2.21 11.74 -3.57
N THR A 38 3.53 11.92 -3.70
CA THR A 38 4.18 13.21 -3.96
C THR A 38 3.80 13.85 -5.30
N GLN A 39 3.25 13.06 -6.23
CA GLN A 39 2.74 13.52 -7.52
C GLN A 39 1.23 13.82 -7.50
N VAL A 40 0.55 13.47 -6.41
CA VAL A 40 -0.88 13.74 -6.25
C VAL A 40 -1.07 15.11 -5.62
N ARG A 41 -1.88 15.95 -6.26
CA ARG A 41 -2.25 17.28 -5.74
C ARG A 41 -3.76 17.38 -5.65
N ILE A 42 -4.25 17.71 -4.48
CA ILE A 42 -5.67 17.94 -4.23
C ILE A 42 -5.92 19.46 -4.30
N GLN A 43 -6.76 19.88 -5.23
CA GLN A 43 -7.08 21.30 -5.46
C GLN A 43 -8.59 21.45 -5.63
N ASP A 44 -9.31 21.46 -4.52
CA ASP A 44 -10.76 21.61 -4.50
C ASP A 44 -11.21 22.46 -3.31
N ALA A 45 -12.45 22.90 -3.33
CA ALA A 45 -13.01 23.76 -2.28
C ALA A 45 -13.34 23.00 -0.99
N PHE A 46 -13.38 21.68 -1.02
CA PHE A 46 -13.74 20.86 0.13
C PHE A 46 -12.51 20.32 0.87
N TRP A 47 -11.57 19.69 0.18
CA TRP A 47 -10.41 19.04 0.80
C TRP A 47 -9.25 20.00 1.06
N SER A 48 -8.97 20.94 0.15
CA SER A 48 -7.81 21.83 0.31
C SER A 48 -7.81 22.60 1.63
N PRO A 49 -8.93 23.22 2.10
CA PRO A 49 -8.94 23.87 3.40
C PRO A 49 -8.70 22.92 4.58
N ARG A 50 -9.17 21.67 4.47
CA ARG A 50 -9.00 20.65 5.52
C ARG A 50 -7.57 20.18 5.61
N ILE A 51 -6.93 19.96 4.47
CA ILE A 51 -5.51 19.61 4.39
C ILE A 51 -4.67 20.72 5.00
N GLU A 52 -4.97 21.96 4.67
CA GLU A 52 -4.25 23.12 5.24
C GLU A 52 -4.48 23.24 6.76
N THR A 53 -5.69 23.05 7.25
CA THR A 53 -5.97 23.01 8.69
C THR A 53 -5.22 21.86 9.37
N ASN A 54 -5.19 20.69 8.74
CA ASN A 54 -4.45 19.55 9.29
C ASN A 54 -2.96 19.87 9.40
N ARG A 55 -2.38 20.43 8.36
CA ARG A 55 -0.97 20.80 8.31
C ARG A 55 -0.59 21.89 9.32
N THR A 56 -1.42 22.94 9.45
CA THR A 56 -1.07 24.14 10.23
C THR A 56 -1.56 24.12 11.67
N VAL A 57 -2.57 23.33 11.98
CA VAL A 57 -3.21 23.30 13.30
C VAL A 57 -3.18 21.91 13.92
N SER A 58 -3.74 20.88 13.25
CA SER A 58 -3.94 19.58 13.88
C SER A 58 -2.62 18.86 14.18
N ILE A 59 -1.73 18.76 13.22
CA ILE A 59 -0.42 18.11 13.38
C ILE A 59 0.41 18.82 14.44
N PRO A 60 0.63 20.15 14.38
CA PRO A 60 1.36 20.85 15.45
C PRO A 60 0.71 20.71 16.83
N SER A 61 -0.63 20.66 16.91
CA SER A 61 -1.34 20.46 18.18
C SER A 61 -1.08 19.05 18.73
N ALA A 62 -1.10 18.03 17.89
CA ALA A 62 -0.83 16.66 18.30
C ALA A 62 0.61 16.49 18.83
N PHE A 63 1.59 17.11 18.19
CA PHE A 63 2.98 17.14 18.71
C PHE A 63 3.06 17.80 20.08
N ARG A 64 2.42 18.96 20.26
CA ARG A 64 2.42 19.64 21.57
C ARG A 64 1.76 18.79 22.66
N GLU A 65 0.68 18.10 22.37
CA GLU A 65 0.05 17.22 23.36
C GLU A 65 0.93 16.02 23.72
N CYS A 66 1.62 15.41 22.76
CA CYS A 66 2.60 14.37 23.04
C CYS A 66 3.74 14.87 23.93
N GLU A 67 4.22 16.07 23.69
CA GLU A 67 5.27 16.70 24.48
C GLU A 67 4.80 16.97 25.90
N LYS A 68 3.65 17.63 26.06
CA LYS A 68 3.02 17.95 27.35
C LYS A 68 2.74 16.70 28.19
N ASN A 69 2.32 15.62 27.58
CA ASN A 69 2.02 14.35 28.26
C ASN A 69 3.26 13.46 28.46
N GLY A 70 4.44 13.92 28.06
CA GLY A 70 5.70 13.22 28.27
C GLY A 70 5.90 12.01 27.36
N ARG A 71 5.17 11.90 26.23
CA ARG A 71 5.29 10.78 25.28
C ARG A 71 6.67 10.72 24.65
N PHE A 72 7.24 11.85 24.27
CA PHE A 72 8.62 11.93 23.76
C PHE A 72 9.66 11.71 24.86
N ASP A 73 9.38 12.17 26.09
CA ASP A 73 10.24 11.93 27.23
C ASP A 73 10.45 10.43 27.49
N ASN A 74 9.40 9.62 27.36
CA ASN A 74 9.50 8.18 27.54
C ASN A 74 10.53 7.53 26.60
N PHE A 75 10.59 7.99 25.35
CA PHE A 75 11.63 7.53 24.40
C PHE A 75 13.03 7.98 24.81
N ALA A 76 13.16 9.23 25.26
CA ALA A 76 14.44 9.75 25.72
C ALA A 76 14.94 9.00 26.97
N ILE A 77 14.04 8.66 27.90
CA ILE A 77 14.35 7.88 29.10
C ILE A 77 14.75 6.45 28.69
N ALA A 78 13.96 5.79 27.84
CA ALA A 78 14.26 4.45 27.35
C ALA A 78 15.59 4.38 26.59
N GLY A 79 15.94 5.44 25.87
CA GLY A 79 17.21 5.58 25.13
C GLY A 79 18.39 6.04 26.00
N GLY A 80 18.19 6.27 27.31
CA GLY A 80 19.24 6.77 28.20
C GLY A 80 19.67 8.22 27.96
N LEU A 81 18.86 8.99 27.25
CA LEU A 81 19.12 10.41 26.94
C LEU A 81 18.56 11.35 28.01
N LYS A 82 17.69 10.86 28.87
CA LYS A 82 17.03 11.58 29.93
C LYS A 82 16.85 10.66 31.14
N GLU A 83 17.07 11.19 32.35
CA GLU A 83 16.73 10.50 33.59
C GLU A 83 15.25 10.70 33.92
N GLY A 84 14.61 9.70 34.52
CA GLY A 84 13.23 9.77 34.98
C GLY A 84 12.55 8.42 34.92
N GLU A 85 11.25 8.42 35.21
CA GLU A 85 10.38 7.27 35.16
C GLU A 85 9.39 7.42 33.99
N HIS A 86 8.88 6.29 33.49
CA HIS A 86 7.85 6.25 32.46
C HIS A 86 6.61 7.05 32.88
N ARG A 87 6.10 7.88 31.97
CA ARG A 87 4.91 8.71 32.15
C ARG A 87 3.78 8.21 31.27
N GLY A 88 2.65 7.88 31.88
CA GLY A 88 1.43 7.44 31.21
C GLY A 88 0.76 6.31 31.99
N ASP A 89 -0.55 6.16 31.75
CA ASP A 89 -1.40 5.19 32.45
C ASP A 89 -1.50 3.86 31.70
N PHE A 90 -1.08 3.82 30.44
CA PHE A 90 -1.23 2.66 29.57
C PHE A 90 0.11 2.24 28.97
N SER A 91 0.30 0.93 28.83
CA SER A 91 1.49 0.33 28.23
C SER A 91 1.67 0.65 26.75
N PHE A 92 0.64 1.15 26.07
CA PHE A 92 0.65 1.52 24.65
C PHE A 92 0.73 3.02 24.38
N ASP A 93 1.02 3.83 25.40
CA ASP A 93 1.12 5.30 25.29
C ASP A 93 2.23 5.76 24.35
N ASP A 94 3.23 4.93 24.11
CA ASP A 94 4.31 5.13 23.13
C ASP A 94 3.85 5.07 21.67
N THR A 95 2.64 4.52 21.38
CA THR A 95 2.11 4.47 20.03
C THR A 95 1.69 5.83 19.48
N ASP A 96 1.41 6.81 20.34
CA ASP A 96 0.97 8.14 19.93
C ASP A 96 2.03 8.90 19.11
N PRO A 97 3.31 8.97 19.52
CA PRO A 97 4.36 9.54 18.67
C PRO A 97 4.49 8.89 17.31
N TYR A 98 4.39 7.56 17.22
CA TYR A 98 4.48 6.85 15.94
C TYR A 98 3.37 7.26 14.98
N LYS A 99 2.12 7.31 15.45
CA LYS A 99 0.95 7.73 14.65
C LYS A 99 1.08 9.15 14.12
N ILE A 100 1.57 10.06 15.00
CA ILE A 100 1.73 11.46 14.63
C ILE A 100 2.85 11.64 13.61
N ILE A 101 3.98 10.97 13.80
CA ILE A 101 5.12 11.01 12.87
C ILE A 101 4.69 10.43 11.52
N GLU A 102 3.99 9.29 11.51
CA GLU A 102 3.46 8.71 10.28
C GLU A 102 2.53 9.69 9.57
N GLY A 103 1.49 10.19 10.28
CA GLY A 103 0.53 11.13 9.69
C GLY A 103 1.13 12.46 9.23
N ALA A 104 2.23 12.90 9.83
CA ALA A 104 2.93 14.11 9.44
C ALA A 104 3.90 13.91 8.27
N SER A 105 4.18 12.65 7.91
CA SER A 105 5.12 12.31 6.83
C SER A 105 4.48 12.33 5.45
N TYR A 106 3.16 12.36 5.37
CA TYR A 106 2.38 12.45 4.13
C TYR A 106 2.03 13.90 3.80
#